data_01f6b1444829bc22343f21a1bd00f442
#
_entry.id   01f6b1444829bc22343f21a1bd00f442
#
_cell.length_a   1.000
_cell.length_b   1.000
_cell.length_c   1.000
_cell.angle_alpha   90.00
_cell.angle_beta   90.00
_cell.angle_gamma   90.00
#
_symmetry.space_group_name_H-M   'P 1'
#
loop_
_entity.id
_entity.type
_entity.pdbx_description
1 polymer ?
#
loop_
_entity_poly.entity_id
_entity_poly.type
_entity_poly.pdbx_seq_one_letter_code
_entity_poly.pdbx_strand_id
1 'polypeptide(L)'
;MTFFRNTYNTINAYKMLCLICVFAMPVSIISTIILLREEHKIIIMDNAGNYHLTVALDLKNADKLRDNCARAAATALLTRNPDGFVFPDLLFQSFLRNCDDWIRNHVQQTAQEFALQKIRQIPEVQRIKILDRGNGYWIAHMQIYLTRACEYEGTKFVDNFETIVSFLMVENPDISINGRLPLAVVKVERFDPLRKIETAGVKK
;
A
#
# COMPACT_ATOMS: atom_id res chain seq x y z
N MET A 1 -44.68 -37.27 54.79
CA MET A 1 -43.79 -37.71 53.71
C MET A 1 -43.78 -36.80 52.48
N THR A 2 -44.70 -35.92 52.27
CA THR A 2 -44.79 -35.00 51.11
C THR A 2 -43.81 -33.83 51.15
N PHE A 3 -43.38 -33.37 52.33
CA PHE A 3 -42.48 -32.22 52.47
C PHE A 3 -41.05 -32.52 51.97
N PHE A 4 -40.50 -33.67 52.25
CA PHE A 4 -39.16 -34.10 51.82
C PHE A 4 -39.08 -34.31 50.29
N ARG A 5 -40.16 -34.74 49.65
CA ARG A 5 -40.24 -34.95 48.22
C ARG A 5 -40.21 -33.62 47.46
N ASN A 6 -40.83 -32.58 48.05
CA ASN A 6 -40.88 -31.26 47.43
C ASN A 6 -39.52 -30.56 47.50
N THR A 7 -38.81 -30.70 48.64
CA THR A 7 -37.46 -30.14 48.84
C THR A 7 -36.43 -30.79 47.93
N TYR A 8 -36.52 -32.10 47.71
CA TYR A 8 -35.62 -32.82 46.79
C TYR A 8 -35.82 -32.40 45.33
N ASN A 9 -37.05 -32.18 44.91
CA ASN A 9 -37.35 -31.69 43.56
C ASN A 9 -36.87 -30.26 43.32
N THR A 10 -36.96 -29.37 44.32
CA THR A 10 -36.45 -28.02 44.24
C THR A 10 -34.93 -28.00 44.17
N ILE A 11 -34.21 -28.82 44.94
CA ILE A 11 -32.74 -28.92 44.88
C ILE A 11 -32.27 -29.42 43.51
N ASN A 12 -32.98 -30.40 42.95
CA ASN A 12 -32.65 -30.90 41.61
C ASN A 12 -32.94 -29.86 40.52
N ALA A 13 -33.99 -29.07 40.65
CA ALA A 13 -34.29 -27.97 39.74
C ALA A 13 -33.19 -26.89 39.77
N TYR A 14 -32.69 -26.53 40.96
CA TYR A 14 -31.55 -25.60 41.08
C TYR A 14 -30.25 -26.14 40.49
N LYS A 15 -29.96 -27.45 40.69
CA LYS A 15 -28.82 -28.08 40.10
C LYS A 15 -28.90 -28.06 38.57
N MET A 16 -30.05 -28.36 38.00
CA MET A 16 -30.30 -28.28 36.57
C MET A 16 -30.14 -26.86 36.04
N LEU A 17 -30.69 -25.87 36.75
CA LEU A 17 -30.55 -24.46 36.37
C LEU A 17 -29.09 -24.01 36.37
N CYS A 18 -28.31 -24.37 37.40
CA CYS A 18 -26.90 -24.07 37.48
C CYS A 18 -26.14 -24.72 36.33
N LEU A 19 -26.46 -25.97 35.97
CA LEU A 19 -25.81 -26.68 34.87
C LEU A 19 -26.12 -26.02 33.52
N ILE A 20 -27.35 -25.58 33.29
CA ILE A 20 -27.75 -24.82 32.10
C ILE A 20 -26.99 -23.49 32.03
N CYS A 21 -26.85 -22.75 33.13
CA CYS A 21 -26.10 -21.50 33.16
C CYS A 21 -24.60 -21.68 32.83
N VAL A 22 -24.01 -22.76 33.38
CA VAL A 22 -22.58 -23.09 33.10
C VAL A 22 -22.31 -23.39 31.61
N PHE A 23 -23.27 -24.01 30.92
CA PHE A 23 -23.16 -24.27 29.50
C PHE A 23 -23.59 -23.10 28.63
N ALA A 24 -24.55 -22.29 29.04
CA ALA A 24 -25.03 -21.14 28.29
C ALA A 24 -24.02 -19.99 28.23
N MET A 25 -23.21 -19.76 29.29
CA MET A 25 -22.20 -18.71 29.33
C MET A 25 -21.13 -18.88 28.22
N PRO A 26 -20.43 -20.03 28.08
CA PRO A 26 -19.41 -20.16 27.02
C PRO A 26 -20.03 -20.09 25.61
N VAL A 27 -21.25 -20.60 25.42
CA VAL A 27 -21.95 -20.48 24.12
C VAL A 27 -22.25 -19.03 23.79
N SER A 28 -22.70 -18.23 24.76
CA SER A 28 -22.93 -16.80 24.59
C SER A 28 -21.64 -16.04 24.25
N ILE A 29 -20.54 -16.34 24.94
CA ILE A 29 -19.24 -15.72 24.68
C ILE A 29 -18.75 -16.07 23.28
N ILE A 30 -18.82 -17.34 22.87
CA ILE A 30 -18.43 -17.79 21.54
C ILE A 30 -19.28 -17.13 20.47
N SER A 31 -20.61 -17.06 20.66
CA SER A 31 -21.51 -16.36 19.73
C SER A 31 -21.17 -14.89 19.59
N THR A 32 -20.85 -14.22 20.71
CA THR A 32 -20.43 -12.81 20.70
C THR A 32 -19.11 -12.62 19.96
N ILE A 33 -18.14 -13.52 20.15
CA ILE A 33 -16.85 -13.49 19.42
C ILE A 33 -17.06 -13.72 17.91
N ILE A 34 -17.97 -14.64 17.55
CA ILE A 34 -18.30 -14.88 16.13
C ILE A 34 -18.98 -13.67 15.51
N LEU A 35 -19.94 -13.04 16.21
CA LEU A 35 -20.61 -11.82 15.74
C LEU A 35 -19.67 -10.63 15.65
N LEU A 36 -18.70 -10.49 16.56
CA LEU A 36 -17.66 -9.45 16.49
C LEU A 36 -16.62 -9.72 15.40
N ARG A 37 -16.52 -10.96 14.92
CA ARG A 37 -15.69 -11.35 13.77
C ARG A 37 -16.42 -11.21 12.44
N GLU A 38 -17.68 -10.83 12.41
CA GLU A 38 -18.32 -10.50 11.13
C GLU A 38 -17.50 -9.44 10.43
N GLU A 39 -16.93 -9.85 9.30
CA GLU A 39 -16.18 -8.98 8.41
C GLU A 39 -17.06 -7.78 8.07
N HIS A 40 -16.65 -6.60 8.50
CA HIS A 40 -17.35 -5.37 8.16
C HIS A 40 -17.35 -5.22 6.63
N LYS A 41 -18.48 -5.51 6.01
CA LYS A 41 -18.68 -5.28 4.58
C LYS A 41 -18.91 -3.79 4.37
N ILE A 42 -18.08 -3.19 3.55
CA ILE A 42 -18.19 -1.78 3.18
C ILE A 42 -18.81 -1.71 1.79
N ILE A 43 -19.79 -0.85 1.62
CA ILE A 43 -20.33 -0.50 0.31
C ILE A 43 -19.52 0.69 -0.20
N ILE A 44 -18.79 0.48 -1.28
CA ILE A 44 -18.06 1.54 -1.97
C ILE A 44 -18.89 1.90 -3.20
N MET A 45 -19.22 3.18 -3.34
CA MET A 45 -19.85 3.73 -4.53
C MET A 45 -18.76 4.39 -5.38
N ASP A 46 -18.62 3.99 -6.63
CA ASP A 46 -17.73 4.65 -7.57
C ASP A 46 -18.34 5.95 -8.13
N ASN A 47 -17.52 6.75 -8.81
CA ASN A 47 -18.00 8.00 -9.43
C ASN A 47 -19.01 7.78 -10.56
N ALA A 48 -19.18 6.55 -11.05
CA ALA A 48 -20.18 6.16 -12.04
C ALA A 48 -21.50 5.70 -11.41
N GLY A 49 -21.57 5.69 -10.06
CA GLY A 49 -22.77 5.30 -9.31
C GLY A 49 -22.94 3.78 -9.12
N ASN A 50 -21.92 2.98 -9.43
CA ASN A 50 -21.96 1.54 -9.18
C ASN A 50 -21.62 1.24 -7.71
N TYR A 51 -22.33 0.27 -7.13
CA TYR A 51 -22.09 -0.19 -5.76
C TYR A 51 -21.23 -1.44 -5.76
N HIS A 52 -20.14 -1.39 -5.03
CA HIS A 52 -19.26 -2.53 -4.80
C HIS A 52 -19.36 -2.95 -3.34
N LEU A 53 -19.83 -4.17 -3.10
CA LEU A 53 -19.81 -4.78 -1.79
C LEU A 53 -18.41 -5.41 -1.60
N THR A 54 -17.62 -4.88 -0.67
CA THR A 54 -16.30 -5.40 -0.37
C THR A 54 -16.13 -5.60 1.13
N VAL A 55 -15.21 -6.47 1.48
CA VAL A 55 -14.81 -6.66 2.88
C VAL A 55 -13.88 -5.52 3.27
N ALA A 56 -14.03 -4.98 4.48
CA ALA A 56 -13.09 -4.01 5.01
C ALA A 56 -11.68 -4.60 5.01
N LEU A 57 -10.78 -3.99 4.25
CA LEU A 57 -9.42 -4.48 4.14
C LEU A 57 -8.64 -4.11 5.40
N ASP A 58 -8.18 -5.10 6.16
CA ASP A 58 -7.20 -4.86 7.20
C ASP A 58 -5.86 -4.52 6.54
N LEU A 59 -5.40 -3.28 6.70
CA LEU A 59 -4.16 -2.79 6.11
C LEU A 59 -2.94 -3.63 6.54
N LYS A 60 -3.00 -4.33 7.67
CA LYS A 60 -1.93 -5.24 8.11
C LYS A 60 -1.77 -6.45 7.19
N ASN A 61 -2.87 -6.90 6.56
CA ASN A 61 -2.90 -8.07 5.69
C ASN A 61 -3.00 -7.70 4.20
N ALA A 62 -2.89 -6.43 3.87
CA ALA A 62 -3.12 -5.93 2.52
C ALA A 62 -1.84 -5.84 1.67
N ASP A 63 -1.10 -6.94 1.51
CA ASP A 63 0.16 -6.95 0.75
C ASP A 63 0.01 -6.44 -0.67
N LYS A 64 -1.07 -6.85 -1.35
CA LYS A 64 -1.35 -6.40 -2.72
C LYS A 64 -1.63 -4.89 -2.79
N LEU A 65 -2.29 -4.33 -1.77
CA LEU A 65 -2.52 -2.89 -1.70
C LEU A 65 -1.21 -2.13 -1.51
N ARG A 66 -0.34 -2.62 -0.62
CA ARG A 66 0.99 -2.03 -0.38
C ARG A 66 1.84 -2.07 -1.65
N ASP A 67 1.84 -3.20 -2.35
CA ASP A 67 2.54 -3.36 -3.63
C ASP A 67 2.03 -2.33 -4.66
N ASN A 68 0.72 -2.20 -4.81
CA ASN A 68 0.11 -1.26 -5.75
C ASN A 68 0.42 0.21 -5.39
N CYS A 69 0.35 0.59 -4.11
CA CYS A 69 0.69 1.94 -3.67
C CYS A 69 2.18 2.25 -3.89
N ALA A 70 3.07 1.28 -3.62
CA ALA A 70 4.50 1.44 -3.87
C ALA A 70 4.82 1.59 -5.37
N ARG A 71 4.16 0.80 -6.24
CA ARG A 71 4.28 0.94 -7.71
C ARG A 71 3.77 2.29 -8.18
N ALA A 72 2.62 2.74 -7.69
CA ALA A 72 2.06 4.05 -8.04
C ALA A 72 3.03 5.17 -7.66
N ALA A 73 3.60 5.14 -6.45
CA ALA A 73 4.59 6.10 -6.00
C ALA A 73 5.87 6.09 -6.86
N ALA A 74 6.40 4.90 -7.17
CA ALA A 74 7.58 4.78 -8.03
C ALA A 74 7.30 5.29 -9.45
N THR A 75 6.13 4.98 -10.01
CA THR A 75 5.73 5.46 -11.33
C THR A 75 5.59 6.97 -11.33
N ALA A 76 4.95 7.55 -10.32
CA ALA A 76 4.76 9.00 -10.23
C ALA A 76 6.11 9.76 -10.11
N LEU A 77 7.05 9.23 -9.32
CA LEU A 77 8.35 9.83 -9.09
C LEU A 77 9.28 9.73 -10.29
N LEU A 78 9.25 8.59 -10.97
CA LEU A 78 10.26 8.24 -11.98
C LEU A 78 9.80 8.46 -13.43
N THR A 79 8.47 8.63 -13.68
CA THR A 79 8.00 8.99 -15.02
C THR A 79 8.16 10.47 -15.22
N ARG A 80 9.17 10.81 -16.03
CA ARG A 80 9.56 12.21 -16.27
C ARG A 80 9.77 12.47 -17.76
N ASN A 81 9.52 13.72 -18.11
CA ASN A 81 9.81 14.28 -19.41
C ASN A 81 10.72 15.54 -19.25
N PRO A 82 11.14 16.22 -20.32
CA PRO A 82 11.94 17.44 -20.25
C PRO A 82 11.28 18.55 -19.42
N ASP A 83 9.94 18.59 -19.37
CA ASP A 83 9.17 19.61 -18.69
C ASP A 83 8.92 19.28 -17.20
N GLY A 84 9.27 18.07 -16.74
CA GLY A 84 9.12 17.63 -15.37
C GLY A 84 8.39 16.30 -15.20
N PHE A 85 7.58 16.20 -14.14
CA PHE A 85 6.79 14.99 -13.87
C PHE A 85 5.61 14.86 -14.83
N VAL A 86 5.39 13.64 -15.33
CA VAL A 86 4.24 13.33 -16.20
C VAL A 86 2.94 13.21 -15.38
N PHE A 87 3.05 12.74 -14.13
CA PHE A 87 1.91 12.50 -13.23
C PHE A 87 2.03 13.30 -11.93
N PRO A 88 1.95 14.66 -11.97
CA PRO A 88 2.12 15.48 -10.77
C PRO A 88 1.03 15.23 -9.71
N ASP A 89 -0.21 14.98 -10.13
CA ASP A 89 -1.31 14.68 -9.20
C ASP A 89 -1.09 13.36 -8.48
N LEU A 90 -0.65 12.31 -9.19
CA LEU A 90 -0.33 11.02 -8.59
C LEU A 90 0.87 11.14 -7.63
N LEU A 91 1.87 11.96 -7.96
CA LEU A 91 2.99 12.26 -7.07
C LEU A 91 2.49 12.88 -5.77
N PHE A 92 1.65 13.91 -5.87
CA PHE A 92 1.05 14.57 -4.71
C PHE A 92 0.18 13.62 -3.87
N GLN A 93 -0.52 12.68 -4.51
CA GLN A 93 -1.33 11.67 -3.82
C GLN A 93 -0.48 10.59 -3.13
N SER A 94 0.69 10.28 -3.68
CA SER A 94 1.53 9.18 -3.21
C SER A 94 2.53 9.56 -2.13
N PHE A 95 2.92 10.84 -2.03
CA PHE A 95 3.96 11.31 -1.12
C PHE A 95 3.41 12.31 -0.11
N LEU A 96 3.86 12.18 1.15
CA LEU A 96 3.57 13.16 2.18
C LEU A 96 4.52 14.36 2.05
N ARG A 97 4.12 15.52 2.59
CA ARG A 97 4.89 16.78 2.54
C ARG A 97 6.33 16.66 3.01
N ASN A 98 6.62 15.71 3.89
CA ASN A 98 7.98 15.45 4.37
C ASN A 98 8.95 15.03 3.24
N CYS A 99 8.42 14.58 2.10
CA CYS A 99 9.22 14.20 0.94
C CYS A 99 9.47 15.37 -0.04
N ASP A 100 8.77 16.49 0.10
CA ASP A 100 8.78 17.59 -0.89
C ASP A 100 10.19 18.13 -1.13
N ASP A 101 10.97 18.35 -0.07
CA ASP A 101 12.34 18.88 -0.19
C ASP A 101 13.26 17.88 -0.88
N TRP A 102 13.15 16.61 -0.56
CA TRP A 102 13.92 15.56 -1.22
C TRP A 102 13.57 15.46 -2.70
N ILE A 103 12.26 15.46 -3.04
CA ILE A 103 11.77 15.40 -4.42
C ILE A 103 12.26 16.62 -5.21
N ARG A 104 12.12 17.81 -4.65
CA ARG A 104 12.57 19.07 -5.26
C ARG A 104 14.06 19.05 -5.56
N ASN A 105 14.88 18.68 -4.59
CA ASN A 105 16.33 18.61 -4.73
C ASN A 105 16.71 17.57 -5.80
N HIS A 106 16.09 16.39 -5.80
CA HIS A 106 16.34 15.33 -6.78
C HIS A 106 16.00 15.79 -8.21
N VAL A 107 14.88 16.52 -8.37
CA VAL A 107 14.49 17.09 -9.67
C VAL A 107 15.46 18.16 -10.13
N GLN A 108 15.83 19.08 -9.25
CA GLN A 108 16.76 20.18 -9.58
C GLN A 108 18.12 19.68 -10.03
N GLN A 109 18.66 18.64 -9.37
CA GLN A 109 19.95 18.03 -9.75
C GLN A 109 19.96 17.46 -11.15
N THR A 110 18.83 17.00 -11.66
CA THR A 110 18.73 16.34 -12.98
C THR A 110 17.99 17.17 -14.02
N ALA A 111 17.42 18.34 -13.66
CA ALA A 111 16.58 19.14 -14.56
C ALA A 111 17.31 19.59 -15.81
N GLN A 112 18.56 20.04 -15.66
CA GLN A 112 19.39 20.51 -16.78
C GLN A 112 19.70 19.38 -17.76
N GLU A 113 20.02 18.16 -17.26
CA GLU A 113 20.25 16.99 -18.11
C GLU A 113 19.00 16.63 -18.90
N PHE A 114 17.82 16.57 -18.22
CA PHE A 114 16.53 16.25 -18.84
C PHE A 114 16.16 17.26 -19.94
N ALA A 115 16.37 18.55 -19.69
CA ALA A 115 16.05 19.60 -20.64
C ALA A 115 16.99 19.58 -21.86
N LEU A 116 18.31 19.52 -21.66
CA LEU A 116 19.31 19.57 -22.74
C LEU A 116 19.25 18.35 -23.66
N GLN A 117 19.08 17.15 -23.09
CA GLN A 117 19.01 15.91 -23.84
C GLN A 117 17.60 15.47 -24.20
N LYS A 118 16.60 16.30 -23.92
CA LYS A 118 15.17 16.00 -24.15
C LYS A 118 14.76 14.61 -23.63
N ILE A 119 15.21 14.27 -22.42
CA ILE A 119 15.03 12.93 -21.86
C ILE A 119 13.57 12.67 -21.54
N ARG A 120 13.05 11.54 -22.02
CA ARG A 120 11.81 10.93 -21.58
C ARG A 120 12.12 9.65 -20.84
N GLN A 121 11.74 9.57 -19.57
CA GLN A 121 12.04 8.44 -18.70
C GLN A 121 10.76 7.73 -18.28
N ILE A 122 10.76 6.39 -18.42
CA ILE A 122 9.65 5.52 -18.03
C ILE A 122 10.20 4.41 -17.13
N PRO A 123 9.66 4.23 -15.92
CA PRO A 123 10.03 3.17 -15.01
C PRO A 123 9.25 1.88 -15.30
N GLU A 124 9.91 0.75 -15.09
CA GLU A 124 9.31 -0.57 -15.01
C GLU A 124 9.74 -1.25 -13.72
N VAL A 125 8.79 -1.44 -12.79
CA VAL A 125 9.08 -2.06 -11.49
C VAL A 125 9.15 -3.57 -11.67
N GLN A 126 10.35 -4.13 -11.61
CA GLN A 126 10.62 -5.55 -11.82
C GLN A 126 10.28 -6.39 -10.58
N ARG A 127 10.74 -5.95 -9.42
CA ARG A 127 10.55 -6.66 -8.15
C ARG A 127 10.21 -5.68 -7.06
N ILE A 128 9.29 -6.09 -6.19
CA ILE A 128 9.00 -5.40 -4.94
C ILE A 128 9.12 -6.40 -3.79
N LYS A 129 9.70 -5.94 -2.70
CA LYS A 129 9.70 -6.63 -1.42
C LYS A 129 9.18 -5.67 -0.36
N ILE A 130 8.05 -5.99 0.23
CA ILE A 130 7.48 -5.24 1.34
C ILE A 130 7.97 -5.85 2.65
N LEU A 131 8.50 -5.02 3.54
CA LEU A 131 8.92 -5.40 4.88
C LEU A 131 8.11 -4.62 5.90
N ASP A 132 7.52 -5.31 6.84
CA ASP A 132 6.88 -4.66 7.99
C ASP A 132 7.97 -4.19 8.96
N ARG A 133 7.94 -2.91 9.31
CA ARG A 133 8.86 -2.29 10.28
C ARG A 133 8.23 -2.14 11.66
N GLY A 134 6.97 -2.53 11.80
CA GLY A 134 6.18 -2.30 13.00
C GLY A 134 5.62 -0.89 13.10
N ASN A 135 4.72 -0.69 14.07
CA ASN A 135 4.07 0.61 14.35
C ASN A 135 3.33 1.24 13.14
N GLY A 136 2.84 0.43 12.20
CA GLY A 136 2.14 0.93 11.02
C GLY A 136 3.05 1.48 9.93
N TYR A 137 4.34 1.15 9.97
CA TYR A 137 5.31 1.50 8.93
C TYR A 137 5.71 0.28 8.10
N TRP A 138 5.84 0.47 6.79
CA TRP A 138 6.31 -0.54 5.85
C TRP A 138 7.42 0.01 4.98
N ILE A 139 8.41 -0.82 4.68
CA ILE A 139 9.45 -0.47 3.73
C ILE A 139 9.20 -1.24 2.44
N ALA A 140 9.05 -0.52 1.33
CA ALA A 140 8.99 -1.08 0.01
C ALA A 140 10.37 -0.98 -0.66
N HIS A 141 11.06 -2.11 -0.81
CA HIS A 141 12.30 -2.21 -1.60
C HIS A 141 11.95 -2.61 -3.02
N MET A 142 12.34 -1.79 -3.99
CA MET A 142 12.01 -1.98 -5.39
C MET A 142 13.26 -1.99 -6.25
N GLN A 143 13.33 -2.98 -7.15
CA GLN A 143 14.25 -3.02 -8.27
C GLN A 143 13.50 -2.49 -9.49
N ILE A 144 14.03 -1.43 -10.10
CA ILE A 144 13.32 -0.68 -11.13
C ILE A 144 14.24 -0.57 -12.36
N TYR A 145 13.71 -0.93 -13.52
CA TYR A 145 14.31 -0.62 -14.79
C TYR A 145 13.77 0.70 -15.31
N LEU A 146 14.67 1.53 -15.82
CA LEU A 146 14.36 2.84 -16.38
C LEU A 146 14.73 2.83 -17.85
N THR A 147 13.76 3.02 -18.71
CA THR A 147 14.00 3.28 -20.13
C THR A 147 14.05 4.79 -20.34
N ARG A 148 15.18 5.30 -20.82
CA ARG A 148 15.39 6.71 -21.19
C ARG A 148 15.48 6.83 -22.69
N ALA A 149 14.52 7.53 -23.29
CA ALA A 149 14.62 7.99 -24.68
C ALA A 149 15.19 9.40 -24.67
N CYS A 150 16.29 9.61 -25.37
CA CYS A 150 17.04 10.87 -25.42
C CYS A 150 17.18 11.35 -26.87
N GLU A 151 17.30 12.67 -27.04
CA GLU A 151 17.66 13.29 -28.33
C GLU A 151 18.84 14.24 -28.12
N TYR A 152 19.95 13.96 -28.77
CA TYR A 152 21.14 14.81 -28.73
C TYR A 152 21.62 15.08 -30.16
N GLU A 153 21.79 16.36 -30.51
CA GLU A 153 22.19 16.82 -31.85
C GLU A 153 21.39 16.19 -33.01
N GLY A 154 20.07 16.02 -32.80
CA GLY A 154 19.18 15.42 -33.78
C GLY A 154 19.23 13.89 -33.85
N THR A 155 20.13 13.25 -33.10
CA THR A 155 20.20 11.78 -33.01
C THR A 155 19.42 11.27 -31.84
N LYS A 156 18.57 10.27 -32.08
CA LYS A 156 17.72 9.63 -31.02
C LYS A 156 18.37 8.35 -30.55
N PHE A 157 18.43 8.18 -29.22
CA PHE A 157 18.88 6.93 -28.60
C PHE A 157 17.98 6.52 -27.47
N VAL A 158 18.04 5.24 -27.16
CA VAL A 158 17.32 4.65 -26.02
C VAL A 158 18.33 3.94 -25.16
N ASP A 159 18.43 4.34 -23.91
CA ASP A 159 19.26 3.71 -22.91
C ASP A 159 18.39 3.07 -21.82
N ASN A 160 18.84 1.93 -21.33
CA ASN A 160 18.20 1.22 -20.23
C ASN A 160 19.11 1.26 -19.00
N PHE A 161 18.51 1.56 -17.87
CA PHE A 161 19.19 1.66 -16.58
C PHE A 161 18.47 0.83 -15.54
N GLU A 162 19.20 0.41 -14.54
CA GLU A 162 18.67 -0.22 -13.33
C GLU A 162 18.93 0.68 -12.12
N THR A 163 17.99 0.72 -11.22
CA THR A 163 18.13 1.38 -9.91
C THR A 163 17.39 0.61 -8.83
N ILE A 164 17.82 0.80 -7.58
CA ILE A 164 17.12 0.29 -6.40
C ILE A 164 16.56 1.48 -5.63
N VAL A 165 15.27 1.44 -5.37
CA VAL A 165 14.57 2.48 -4.61
C VAL A 165 13.91 1.85 -3.39
N SER A 166 13.98 2.53 -2.26
CA SER A 166 13.32 2.09 -1.03
C SER A 166 12.48 3.21 -0.45
N PHE A 167 11.18 2.95 -0.29
CA PHE A 167 10.23 3.88 0.31
C PHE A 167 9.82 3.44 1.69
N LEU A 168 9.86 4.35 2.65
CA LEU A 168 9.16 4.17 3.92
C LEU A 168 7.72 4.65 3.72
N MET A 169 6.77 3.76 3.94
CA MET A 169 5.34 3.98 3.73
C MET A 169 4.60 3.92 5.05
N VAL A 170 3.49 4.63 5.15
CA VAL A 170 2.60 4.69 6.31
C VAL A 170 1.16 4.77 5.84
N GLU A 171 0.20 4.45 6.71
CA GLU A 171 -1.20 4.80 6.47
C GLU A 171 -1.32 6.29 6.18
N ASN A 172 -2.07 6.63 5.13
CA ASN A 172 -2.19 8.01 4.72
C ASN A 172 -3.14 8.79 5.65
N PRO A 173 -2.64 9.72 6.48
CA PRO A 173 -3.47 10.47 7.41
C PRO A 173 -4.45 11.41 6.71
N ASP A 174 -4.18 11.78 5.46
CA ASP A 174 -4.94 12.76 4.69
C ASP A 174 -5.92 12.12 3.69
N ILE A 175 -6.15 10.82 3.75
CA ILE A 175 -6.97 10.08 2.78
C ILE A 175 -8.39 10.64 2.64
N SER A 176 -8.99 11.08 3.75
CA SER A 176 -10.35 11.62 3.77
C SER A 176 -10.47 13.01 3.13
N ILE A 177 -9.36 13.74 3.02
CA ILE A 177 -9.35 15.14 2.56
C ILE A 177 -9.21 15.21 1.04
N ASN A 178 -8.38 14.37 0.43
CA ASN A 178 -7.93 14.54 -0.96
C ASN A 178 -8.20 13.35 -1.88
N GLY A 179 -8.93 12.30 -1.42
CA GLY A 179 -9.08 11.06 -2.19
C GLY A 179 -7.73 10.39 -2.49
N ARG A 180 -6.73 10.60 -1.62
CA ARG A 180 -5.38 10.07 -1.77
C ARG A 180 -5.36 8.56 -1.63
N LEU A 181 -4.26 7.96 -2.06
CA LEU A 181 -4.03 6.54 -1.86
C LEU A 181 -4.04 6.18 -0.37
N PRO A 182 -4.52 4.98 0.02
CA PRO A 182 -4.62 4.58 1.43
C PRO A 182 -3.27 4.46 2.15
N LEU A 183 -2.18 4.33 1.39
CA LEU A 183 -0.81 4.36 1.90
C LEU A 183 -0.05 5.45 1.16
N ALA A 184 0.80 6.19 1.89
CA ALA A 184 1.63 7.23 1.34
C ALA A 184 3.10 7.05 1.76
N VAL A 185 4.01 7.56 0.94
CA VAL A 185 5.44 7.58 1.22
C VAL A 185 5.74 8.75 2.16
N VAL A 186 6.34 8.45 3.31
CA VAL A 186 6.78 9.44 4.30
C VAL A 186 8.24 9.80 4.13
N LYS A 187 9.04 8.91 3.51
CA LYS A 187 10.47 9.11 3.29
C LYS A 187 10.99 8.22 2.16
N VAL A 188 11.86 8.78 1.32
CA VAL A 188 12.71 7.98 0.43
C VAL A 188 13.96 7.58 1.22
N GLU A 189 14.07 6.31 1.60
CA GLU A 189 15.19 5.83 2.43
C GLU A 189 16.43 5.54 1.59
N ARG A 190 16.23 5.07 0.36
CA ARG A 190 17.31 4.70 -0.54
C ARG A 190 16.92 5.03 -1.98
N PHE A 191 17.87 5.59 -2.68
CA PHE A 191 17.81 5.81 -4.12
C PHE A 191 19.22 5.59 -4.67
N ASP A 192 19.44 4.43 -5.26
CA ASP A 192 20.76 4.08 -5.79
C ASP A 192 21.03 4.80 -7.13
N PRO A 193 22.28 5.14 -7.42
CA PRO A 193 22.64 5.71 -8.70
C PRO A 193 22.30 4.74 -9.85
N LEU A 194 21.92 5.31 -11.00
CA LEU A 194 21.54 4.54 -12.17
C LEU A 194 22.73 3.73 -12.68
N ARG A 195 22.51 2.42 -12.89
CA ARG A 195 23.48 1.54 -13.57
C ARG A 195 22.98 1.28 -14.98
N LYS A 196 23.81 1.59 -15.97
CA LYS A 196 23.50 1.29 -17.36
C LYS A 196 23.46 -0.23 -17.56
N ILE A 197 22.37 -0.72 -18.14
CA ILE A 197 22.25 -2.13 -18.52
C ILE A 197 22.91 -2.26 -19.89
N GLU A 198 24.04 -2.96 -19.93
CA GLU A 198 24.62 -3.34 -21.22
C GLU A 198 23.67 -4.36 -21.87
N THR A 199 22.90 -3.92 -22.84
CA THR A 199 22.16 -4.83 -23.72
C THR A 199 23.24 -5.66 -24.46
N ALA A 200 23.35 -6.94 -24.11
CA ALA A 200 24.19 -7.89 -24.82
C ALA A 200 23.85 -7.75 -26.30
N GLY A 201 24.84 -7.22 -27.07
CA GLY A 201 24.64 -6.81 -28.44
C GLY A 201 24.02 -7.94 -29.24
N VAL A 202 22.89 -7.68 -29.86
CA VAL A 202 22.41 -8.46 -30.97
C VAL A 202 23.48 -8.31 -32.06
N LYS A 203 24.40 -9.27 -32.11
CA LYS A 203 25.30 -9.42 -33.25
C LYS A 203 24.41 -9.61 -34.49
N LYS A 204 24.38 -8.60 -35.32
CA LYS A 204 23.88 -8.71 -36.71
C LYS A 204 24.77 -9.63 -37.51
#